data_ca6ad1e127f05a56fb5c4eb19a48e14e
#
_entry.id   ca6ad1e127f05a56fb5c4eb19a48e14e
#
_cell.length_a   1.000
_cell.length_b   1.000
_cell.length_c   1.000
_cell.angle_alpha   90.00
_cell.angle_beta   90.00
_cell.angle_gamma   90.00
#
_symmetry.space_group_name_H-M   'P 1'
#
loop_
_entity.id
_entity.type
_entity.pdbx_description
1 polymer ?
#
loop_
_entity_poly.entity_id
_entity_poly.type
_entity_poly.pdbx_seq_one_letter_code
_entity_poly.pdbx_strand_id
1 'polypeptide(L)'
;MRTLTGTGPDLWNHDGGPWGVSDLVGNAWDWVSGIRTFNGEIQVIPDNDSAMNVDESPDSPCWRAVLEDGSLVAPGTPGTLKYDAVAPGTDSPEDIGIRGGYRLNTEIVNFNYTGHEEDISHRAYGWNFFRDLAPAESVTVPQVLKLLGAAPAPGGCSDDSVFFLRNYGERIAARGGSWFDGPWGGIWELYLRETRAFIYPDIGFRSAWADV
;
A
#
# COMPACT_ATOMS: atom_id res chain seq x y z
N MET A 1 -17.10 15.24 5.93
CA MET A 1 -16.64 16.66 5.77
C MET A 1 -15.16 16.65 5.98
N ARG A 2 -14.39 17.13 5.00
CA ARG A 2 -12.94 17.27 5.18
C ARG A 2 -12.65 18.47 6.09
N THR A 3 -11.67 18.30 6.95
CA THR A 3 -11.12 19.39 7.76
C THR A 3 -9.71 19.73 7.28
N LEU A 4 -9.26 20.95 7.56
CA LEU A 4 -7.86 21.28 7.32
C LEU A 4 -7.00 20.49 8.30
N THR A 5 -5.92 19.85 7.81
CA THR A 5 -4.97 19.14 8.65
C THR A 5 -4.48 20.06 9.78
N GLY A 6 -4.45 19.51 10.99
CA GLY A 6 -4.01 20.23 12.19
C GLY A 6 -5.04 21.18 12.81
N THR A 7 -6.31 21.13 12.37
CA THR A 7 -7.36 21.95 13.00
C THR A 7 -8.14 21.21 14.10
N GLY A 8 -7.78 19.95 14.34
CA GLY A 8 -8.33 19.15 15.45
C GLY A 8 -7.69 19.49 16.81
N PRO A 9 -8.21 18.93 17.89
CA PRO A 9 -7.58 19.03 19.21
C PRO A 9 -6.19 18.37 19.22
N ASP A 10 -5.26 18.89 20.02
CA ASP A 10 -3.91 18.33 20.16
C ASP A 10 -3.89 16.83 20.47
N LEU A 11 -4.94 16.33 21.14
CA LEU A 11 -5.09 14.88 21.43
C LEU A 11 -5.19 14.01 20.17
N TRP A 12 -5.52 14.59 19.02
CA TRP A 12 -5.55 13.87 17.72
C TRP A 12 -4.19 13.82 17.05
N ASN A 13 -3.20 14.52 17.55
CA ASN A 13 -1.83 14.40 17.09
C ASN A 13 -1.23 13.06 17.56
N HIS A 14 -0.27 12.53 16.82
CA HIS A 14 0.29 11.20 17.07
C HIS A 14 0.89 11.00 18.48
N ASP A 15 1.30 12.07 19.11
CA ASP A 15 1.87 12.11 20.47
C ASP A 15 0.94 12.75 21.51
N GLY A 16 -0.25 13.19 21.08
CA GLY A 16 -1.21 13.89 21.93
C GLY A 16 -0.80 15.32 22.31
N GLY A 17 0.26 15.84 21.69
CA GLY A 17 0.82 17.17 22.01
C GLY A 17 0.63 18.18 20.87
N PRO A 18 0.83 19.49 21.16
CA PRO A 18 0.62 20.56 20.18
C PRO A 18 1.65 20.57 19.03
N TRP A 19 2.73 19.82 19.14
CA TRP A 19 3.80 19.73 18.15
C TRP A 19 3.82 18.40 17.42
N GLY A 20 2.89 17.53 17.75
CA GLY A 20 2.74 16.24 17.09
C GLY A 20 2.25 16.34 15.66
N VAL A 21 2.48 15.29 14.88
CA VAL A 21 1.95 15.20 13.52
C VAL A 21 0.45 14.94 13.59
N SER A 22 -0.32 15.83 13.00
CA SER A 22 -1.78 15.78 12.98
C SER A 22 -2.29 14.87 11.86
N ASP A 23 -3.45 14.24 12.10
CA ASP A 23 -4.21 13.50 11.09
C ASP A 23 -3.39 12.41 10.36
N LEU A 24 -2.53 11.67 11.09
CA LEU A 24 -1.86 10.48 10.54
C LEU A 24 -2.85 9.36 10.18
N VAL A 25 -4.04 9.42 10.76
CA VAL A 25 -5.14 8.49 10.52
C VAL A 25 -6.40 9.29 10.24
N GLY A 26 -7.11 8.91 9.17
CA GLY A 26 -8.33 9.59 8.73
C GLY A 26 -8.08 10.90 7.99
N ASN A 27 -9.09 11.70 7.83
CA ASN A 27 -9.15 12.93 7.06
C ASN A 27 -8.93 12.71 5.55
N ALA A 28 -7.72 12.45 5.08
CA ALA A 28 -7.42 12.10 3.71
C ALA A 28 -6.31 11.05 3.66
N TRP A 29 -6.37 10.15 2.68
CA TRP A 29 -5.27 9.28 2.35
C TRP A 29 -4.03 10.08 1.97
N ASP A 30 -2.89 9.71 2.48
CA ASP A 30 -1.61 10.32 2.12
C ASP A 30 -0.85 9.42 1.13
N TRP A 31 -0.53 9.94 -0.05
CA TRP A 31 0.40 9.29 -0.97
C TRP A 31 1.76 9.08 -0.30
N VAL A 32 2.32 7.90 -0.48
CA VAL A 32 3.62 7.51 0.08
C VAL A 32 4.64 7.35 -1.04
N SER A 33 5.77 8.02 -0.89
CA SER A 33 6.94 7.94 -1.75
C SER A 33 7.73 6.64 -1.48
N GLY A 34 8.46 6.15 -2.47
CA GLY A 34 9.44 5.07 -2.31
C GLY A 34 8.89 3.65 -2.26
N ILE A 35 7.58 3.46 -2.43
CA ILE A 35 6.96 2.13 -2.50
C ILE A 35 5.85 2.09 -3.54
N ARG A 36 5.85 1.05 -4.34
CA ARG A 36 4.79 0.75 -5.31
C ARG A 36 4.60 -0.74 -5.51
N THR A 37 3.56 -1.12 -6.26
CA THR A 37 3.49 -2.45 -6.89
C THR A 37 3.42 -2.32 -8.40
N PHE A 38 3.98 -3.31 -9.10
CA PHE A 38 3.82 -3.46 -10.53
C PHE A 38 3.46 -4.92 -10.85
N ASN A 39 2.26 -5.13 -11.38
CA ASN A 39 1.68 -6.45 -11.54
C ASN A 39 1.81 -7.31 -10.27
N GLY A 40 1.47 -6.71 -9.12
CA GLY A 40 1.56 -7.32 -7.80
C GLY A 40 2.96 -7.39 -7.20
N GLU A 41 4.03 -7.24 -7.98
CA GLU A 41 5.41 -7.24 -7.48
C GLU A 41 5.67 -6.01 -6.60
N ILE A 42 6.18 -6.25 -5.41
CA ILE A 42 6.49 -5.19 -4.44
C ILE A 42 7.81 -4.56 -4.81
N GLN A 43 7.80 -3.27 -5.07
CA GLN A 43 8.98 -2.51 -5.47
C GLN A 43 9.19 -1.31 -4.56
N VAL A 44 10.45 -1.06 -4.24
CA VAL A 44 10.87 0.00 -3.32
C VAL A 44 12.02 0.81 -3.90
N ILE A 45 12.17 2.05 -3.44
CA ILE A 45 13.40 2.83 -3.60
C ILE A 45 14.30 2.49 -2.40
N PRO A 46 15.52 1.98 -2.63
CA PRO A 46 16.41 1.57 -1.54
C PRO A 46 16.98 2.76 -0.75
N ASP A 47 17.62 2.45 0.36
CA ASP A 47 18.49 3.35 1.15
C ASP A 47 17.83 4.67 1.62
N ASN A 48 16.50 4.70 1.64
CA ASN A 48 15.69 5.89 1.92
C ASN A 48 15.88 7.03 0.90
N ASP A 49 16.36 6.71 -0.29
CA ASP A 49 16.62 7.69 -1.34
C ASP A 49 15.35 8.41 -1.83
N SER A 50 14.17 7.86 -1.55
CA SER A 50 12.89 8.54 -1.79
C SER A 50 12.73 9.84 -0.97
N ALA A 51 13.49 10.03 0.09
CA ALA A 51 13.59 11.30 0.81
C ALA A 51 14.47 12.32 0.06
N MET A 52 15.23 11.88 -0.92
CA MET A 52 16.03 12.70 -1.81
C MET A 52 15.24 13.02 -3.09
N ASN A 53 15.79 13.84 -3.96
CA ASN A 53 15.18 14.11 -5.26
C ASN A 53 15.51 12.99 -6.28
N VAL A 54 15.05 11.79 -6.01
CA VAL A 54 15.23 10.62 -6.87
C VAL A 54 14.10 10.53 -7.90
N ASP A 55 14.39 9.97 -9.05
CA ASP A 55 13.36 9.70 -10.06
C ASP A 55 12.49 8.51 -9.65
N GLU A 56 11.23 8.76 -9.35
CA GLU A 56 10.20 7.76 -9.05
C GLU A 56 9.23 7.53 -10.21
N SER A 57 9.57 7.97 -11.43
CA SER A 57 8.74 7.71 -12.61
C SER A 57 8.51 6.20 -12.84
N PRO A 58 7.50 5.81 -13.62
CA PRO A 58 7.21 4.39 -13.87
C PRO A 58 8.41 3.61 -14.41
N ASP A 59 9.21 4.24 -15.26
CA ASP A 59 10.35 3.62 -15.96
C ASP A 59 11.68 3.88 -15.26
N SER A 60 11.67 4.47 -14.06
CA SER A 60 12.89 4.77 -13.32
C SER A 60 13.71 3.52 -13.04
N PRO A 61 15.03 3.56 -13.28
CA PRO A 61 15.93 2.47 -12.92
C PRO A 61 16.20 2.37 -11.40
N CYS A 62 15.66 3.30 -10.60
CA CYS A 62 15.87 3.32 -9.16
C CYS A 62 15.02 2.26 -8.42
N TRP A 63 13.92 1.83 -9.02
CA TRP A 63 13.07 0.81 -8.41
C TRP A 63 13.79 -0.53 -8.23
N ARG A 64 13.57 -1.16 -7.09
CA ARG A 64 14.07 -2.49 -6.75
C ARG A 64 12.93 -3.36 -6.25
N ALA A 65 12.95 -4.62 -6.63
CA ALA A 65 12.04 -5.65 -6.13
C ALA A 65 12.68 -6.40 -4.96
N VAL A 66 11.86 -6.94 -4.07
CA VAL A 66 12.29 -7.55 -2.80
C VAL A 66 12.25 -9.07 -2.91
N LEU A 67 13.34 -9.74 -2.56
CA LEU A 67 13.42 -11.20 -2.39
C LEU A 67 13.04 -11.61 -0.95
N GLU A 68 12.82 -12.91 -0.75
CA GLU A 68 12.46 -13.50 0.55
C GLU A 68 13.53 -13.30 1.64
N ASP A 69 14.79 -13.19 1.26
CA ASP A 69 15.90 -12.92 2.17
C ASP A 69 16.08 -11.41 2.47
N GLY A 70 15.25 -10.57 1.85
CA GLY A 70 15.32 -9.12 1.97
C GLY A 70 16.27 -8.45 1.00
N SER A 71 16.93 -9.20 0.13
CA SER A 71 17.78 -8.63 -0.91
C SER A 71 16.95 -7.84 -1.92
N LEU A 72 17.53 -6.73 -2.40
CA LEU A 72 16.93 -5.85 -3.38
C LEU A 72 17.54 -6.11 -4.75
N VAL A 73 16.69 -6.45 -5.72
CA VAL A 73 17.09 -6.86 -7.08
C VAL A 73 16.35 -6.03 -8.14
N ALA A 74 16.73 -6.20 -9.39
CA ALA A 74 16.02 -5.55 -10.49
C ALA A 74 14.55 -6.05 -10.56
N PRO A 75 13.59 -5.16 -10.84
CA PRO A 75 12.20 -5.56 -11.08
C PRO A 75 12.09 -6.67 -12.13
N GLY A 76 11.15 -7.58 -11.94
CA GLY A 76 10.95 -8.74 -12.81
C GLY A 76 11.93 -9.91 -12.58
N THR A 77 12.82 -9.81 -11.60
CA THR A 77 13.68 -10.95 -11.22
C THR A 77 12.81 -12.10 -10.67
N PRO A 78 13.04 -13.37 -11.11
CA PRO A 78 12.31 -14.51 -10.55
C PRO A 78 12.47 -14.62 -9.03
N GLY A 79 11.38 -14.99 -8.33
CA GLY A 79 11.40 -15.18 -6.88
C GLY A 79 11.18 -13.90 -6.06
N THR A 80 10.97 -12.77 -6.69
CA THR A 80 10.60 -11.54 -5.98
C THR A 80 9.21 -11.64 -5.36
N LEU A 81 9.01 -10.97 -4.23
CA LEU A 81 7.76 -10.99 -3.47
C LEU A 81 6.66 -10.18 -4.14
N LYS A 82 5.47 -10.74 -4.14
CA LYS A 82 4.27 -10.23 -4.78
C LYS A 82 3.06 -10.38 -3.86
N TYR A 83 2.10 -9.51 -4.05
CA TYR A 83 0.75 -9.71 -3.50
C TYR A 83 -0.08 -10.50 -4.51
N ASP A 84 -0.30 -11.76 -4.22
CA ASP A 84 -1.10 -12.69 -5.01
C ASP A 84 -2.53 -12.76 -4.47
N ALA A 85 -3.53 -12.79 -5.34
CA ALA A 85 -4.90 -12.97 -4.89
C ALA A 85 -5.17 -14.44 -4.52
N VAL A 86 -5.89 -14.66 -3.41
CA VAL A 86 -6.20 -16.01 -2.91
C VAL A 86 -7.13 -16.76 -3.87
N ALA A 87 -7.95 -16.04 -4.62
CA ALA A 87 -8.82 -16.61 -5.65
C ALA A 87 -8.77 -15.73 -6.91
N PRO A 88 -9.11 -16.28 -8.10
CA PRO A 88 -9.15 -15.50 -9.32
C PRO A 88 -10.21 -14.39 -9.24
N GLY A 89 -9.91 -13.26 -9.86
CA GLY A 89 -10.86 -12.18 -10.06
C GLY A 89 -11.95 -12.53 -11.05
N THR A 90 -12.93 -11.66 -11.14
CA THR A 90 -14.01 -11.74 -12.12
C THR A 90 -14.00 -10.50 -13.01
N ASP A 91 -14.56 -10.63 -14.20
CA ASP A 91 -14.73 -9.51 -15.13
C ASP A 91 -16.05 -8.77 -14.88
N SER A 92 -16.75 -9.11 -13.80
CA SER A 92 -18.02 -8.47 -13.48
C SER A 92 -17.82 -7.01 -13.09
N PRO A 93 -18.48 -6.08 -13.76
CA PRO A 93 -18.43 -4.67 -13.40
C PRO A 93 -19.05 -4.34 -12.04
N GLU A 94 -19.84 -5.23 -11.48
CA GLU A 94 -20.47 -5.09 -10.16
C GLU A 94 -19.66 -5.76 -9.05
N ASP A 95 -18.68 -6.57 -9.44
CA ASP A 95 -17.82 -7.26 -8.49
C ASP A 95 -16.70 -6.32 -8.05
N ILE A 96 -16.76 -5.92 -6.80
CA ILE A 96 -15.71 -5.10 -6.15
C ILE A 96 -14.52 -5.95 -5.72
N GLY A 97 -14.22 -6.98 -6.50
CA GLY A 97 -13.07 -7.82 -6.29
C GLY A 97 -13.27 -8.92 -5.26
N ILE A 98 -12.21 -9.64 -5.03
CA ILE A 98 -12.22 -10.77 -4.13
C ILE A 98 -12.14 -10.27 -2.70
N ARG A 99 -13.23 -10.37 -2.00
CA ARG A 99 -13.21 -10.16 -0.55
C ARG A 99 -12.37 -11.27 0.10
N GLY A 100 -11.42 -10.88 0.91
CA GLY A 100 -10.66 -11.81 1.73
C GLY A 100 -9.40 -12.33 1.06
N GLY A 101 -8.86 -11.53 0.13
CA GLY A 101 -7.90 -12.08 -0.17
C GLY A 101 -6.61 -11.89 -0.90
N TYR A 102 -5.65 -11.35 -0.24
CA TYR A 102 -4.26 -11.38 -0.69
C TYR A 102 -3.38 -12.17 0.25
N ARG A 103 -2.33 -12.74 -0.34
CA ARG A 103 -1.22 -13.34 0.37
C ARG A 103 0.09 -12.83 -0.23
N LEU A 104 1.16 -12.88 0.53
CA LEU A 104 2.50 -12.70 0.00
C LEU A 104 2.95 -14.00 -0.68
N ASN A 105 3.42 -13.90 -1.91
CA ASN A 105 3.87 -15.04 -2.71
C ASN A 105 5.07 -14.61 -3.58
N THR A 106 5.79 -15.56 -4.14
CA THR A 106 6.85 -15.31 -5.13
C THR A 106 6.33 -15.32 -6.57
N GLU A 107 5.07 -15.75 -6.75
CA GLU A 107 4.40 -15.80 -8.05
C GLU A 107 2.99 -15.21 -7.94
N ILE A 108 2.48 -14.65 -9.03
CA ILE A 108 1.06 -14.34 -9.16
C ILE A 108 0.36 -15.56 -9.74
N VAL A 109 -0.41 -16.25 -8.90
CA VAL A 109 -1.28 -17.35 -9.30
C VAL A 109 -2.61 -16.80 -9.80
N ASN A 110 -3.13 -15.79 -9.11
CA ASN A 110 -4.37 -15.14 -9.47
C ASN A 110 -4.24 -13.63 -9.50
N PHE A 111 -4.72 -13.02 -10.57
CA PHE A 111 -5.05 -11.60 -10.56
C PHE A 111 -6.48 -11.41 -10.03
N ASN A 112 -6.70 -10.36 -9.27
CA ASN A 112 -8.02 -10.05 -8.74
C ASN A 112 -8.95 -9.40 -9.80
N TYR A 113 -8.41 -9.08 -10.96
CA TYR A 113 -9.15 -8.61 -12.13
C TYR A 113 -8.44 -9.05 -13.41
N THR A 114 -9.21 -9.45 -14.42
CA THR A 114 -8.69 -9.92 -15.70
C THR A 114 -9.11 -9.03 -16.88
N GLY A 115 -9.88 -7.98 -16.62
CA GLY A 115 -10.32 -7.01 -17.64
C GLY A 115 -9.23 -6.03 -18.05
N HIS A 116 -9.60 -5.03 -18.84
CA HIS A 116 -8.66 -4.03 -19.34
C HIS A 116 -8.22 -3.07 -18.24
N GLU A 117 -6.94 -2.79 -18.20
CA GLU A 117 -6.31 -1.88 -17.24
C GLU A 117 -6.86 -0.45 -17.33
N GLU A 118 -7.40 -0.08 -18.48
CA GLU A 118 -8.01 1.21 -18.76
C GLU A 118 -9.35 1.41 -18.03
N ASP A 119 -9.97 0.34 -17.54
CA ASP A 119 -11.16 0.46 -16.70
C ASP A 119 -10.77 0.92 -15.29
N ILE A 120 -10.52 2.20 -15.17
CA ILE A 120 -10.33 2.91 -13.90
C ILE A 120 -11.62 3.01 -13.08
N SER A 121 -12.72 2.43 -13.58
CA SER A 121 -13.94 2.33 -12.80
C SER A 121 -13.66 1.50 -11.57
N HIS A 122 -13.73 2.05 -10.44
CA HIS A 122 -13.62 1.62 -9.05
C HIS A 122 -13.95 0.14 -8.72
N ARG A 123 -13.80 -0.73 -9.67
CA ARG A 123 -14.22 -2.13 -9.70
C ARG A 123 -13.02 -3.03 -9.56
N ALA A 124 -13.23 -4.22 -9.12
CA ALA A 124 -12.24 -5.27 -9.07
C ALA A 124 -10.98 -4.91 -8.24
N TYR A 125 -11.16 -4.64 -6.98
CA TYR A 125 -10.09 -4.64 -6.00
C TYR A 125 -10.38 -5.68 -4.92
N GLY A 126 -9.34 -6.25 -4.35
CA GLY A 126 -9.47 -7.08 -3.17
C GLY A 126 -9.13 -6.30 -1.91
N TRP A 127 -9.58 -6.81 -0.78
CA TRP A 127 -9.23 -6.26 0.51
C TRP A 127 -9.22 -7.36 1.59
N ASN A 128 -8.44 -7.15 2.60
CA ASN A 128 -8.47 -7.90 3.86
C ASN A 128 -7.98 -6.99 4.98
N PHE A 129 -8.15 -7.41 6.22
CA PHE A 129 -7.46 -6.70 7.29
C PHE A 129 -5.96 -6.86 7.12
N PHE A 130 -5.21 -5.78 7.33
CA PHE A 130 -3.76 -5.81 7.16
C PHE A 130 -3.11 -6.89 8.03
N ARG A 131 -3.61 -7.11 9.25
CA ARG A 131 -3.15 -8.15 10.16
C ARG A 131 -3.30 -9.58 9.62
N ASP A 132 -4.24 -9.79 8.70
CA ASP A 132 -4.54 -11.10 8.12
C ASP A 132 -3.75 -11.37 6.82
N LEU A 133 -2.94 -10.43 6.39
CA LEU A 133 -2.04 -10.61 5.25
C LEU A 133 -0.94 -11.61 5.61
N ALA A 134 -1.08 -12.85 5.17
CA ALA A 134 -0.17 -13.94 5.47
C ALA A 134 0.65 -14.33 4.22
N PRO A 135 1.84 -14.91 4.39
CA PRO A 135 2.57 -15.51 3.27
C PRO A 135 1.92 -16.82 2.81
N ALA A 136 2.17 -17.21 1.56
CA ALA A 136 1.96 -18.56 1.08
C ALA A 136 2.82 -19.55 1.90
N GLU A 137 2.44 -20.82 1.92
CA GLU A 137 3.01 -21.84 2.85
C GLU A 137 4.55 -21.94 2.81
N SER A 138 5.17 -21.73 1.65
CA SER A 138 6.62 -21.83 1.46
C SER A 138 7.36 -20.48 1.47
N VAL A 139 6.65 -19.37 1.71
CA VAL A 139 7.20 -18.02 1.53
C VAL A 139 7.61 -17.40 2.86
N THR A 140 8.83 -16.89 2.90
CA THR A 140 9.36 -16.14 4.05
C THR A 140 9.16 -14.63 3.84
N VAL A 141 8.66 -13.94 4.86
CA VAL A 141 8.48 -12.49 4.82
C VAL A 141 9.70 -11.81 5.44
N PRO A 142 10.50 -11.08 4.65
CA PRO A 142 11.68 -10.42 5.14
C PRO A 142 11.37 -9.24 6.07
N GLN A 143 12.32 -8.91 6.93
CA GLN A 143 12.16 -7.83 7.90
C GLN A 143 11.91 -6.48 7.24
N VAL A 144 12.49 -6.22 6.08
CA VAL A 144 12.32 -4.96 5.35
C VAL A 144 10.85 -4.67 5.03
N LEU A 145 10.06 -5.66 4.60
CA LEU A 145 8.63 -5.44 4.34
C LEU A 145 7.84 -5.13 5.61
N LYS A 146 8.23 -5.72 6.74
CA LYS A 146 7.60 -5.42 8.04
C LYS A 146 7.94 -4.02 8.52
N LEU A 147 9.18 -3.58 8.33
CA LEU A 147 9.61 -2.22 8.67
C LEU A 147 8.94 -1.16 7.78
N LEU A 148 8.76 -1.48 6.50
CA LEU A 148 8.04 -0.62 5.57
C LEU A 148 6.52 -0.65 5.77
N GLY A 149 6.00 -1.47 6.69
CA GLY A 149 4.55 -1.69 6.85
C GLY A 149 3.88 -2.25 5.58
N ALA A 150 4.63 -2.98 4.76
CA ALA A 150 4.14 -3.70 3.58
C ALA A 150 3.75 -5.16 3.92
N ALA A 151 4.06 -5.60 5.13
CA ALA A 151 3.63 -6.86 5.70
C ALA A 151 3.45 -6.72 7.21
N PRO A 152 2.56 -7.49 7.84
CA PRO A 152 2.38 -7.45 9.28
C PRO A 152 3.64 -7.86 10.03
N ALA A 153 3.99 -7.11 11.07
CA ALA A 153 4.99 -7.51 12.04
C ALA A 153 4.36 -8.36 13.15
N PRO A 154 5.05 -9.35 13.71
CA PRO A 154 4.54 -10.13 14.83
C PRO A 154 4.13 -9.22 16.01
N GLY A 155 2.87 -9.29 16.42
CA GLY A 155 2.33 -8.47 17.52
C GLY A 155 2.19 -6.96 17.20
N GLY A 156 2.47 -6.55 15.98
CA GLY A 156 2.52 -5.14 15.60
C GLY A 156 1.22 -4.54 15.05
N CYS A 157 0.25 -5.36 14.70
CA CYS A 157 -1.01 -4.88 14.11
C CYS A 157 -2.18 -5.54 14.82
N SER A 158 -2.85 -4.79 15.68
CA SER A 158 -4.00 -5.27 16.45
C SER A 158 -5.32 -4.60 16.08
N ASP A 159 -5.28 -3.58 15.22
CA ASP A 159 -6.44 -2.85 14.77
C ASP A 159 -7.09 -3.48 13.53
N ASP A 160 -8.21 -2.94 13.12
CA ASP A 160 -8.96 -3.36 11.94
C ASP A 160 -8.53 -2.59 10.67
N SER A 161 -7.30 -2.05 10.64
CA SER A 161 -6.74 -1.40 9.46
C SER A 161 -6.85 -2.29 8.22
N VAL A 162 -7.33 -1.72 7.13
CA VAL A 162 -7.61 -2.46 5.91
C VAL A 162 -6.44 -2.37 4.93
N PHE A 163 -6.23 -3.45 4.22
CA PHE A 163 -5.33 -3.53 3.08
C PHE A 163 -6.15 -3.62 1.79
N PHE A 164 -6.02 -2.62 0.94
CA PHE A 164 -6.67 -2.58 -0.37
C PHE A 164 -5.65 -2.74 -1.48
N LEU A 165 -5.96 -3.57 -2.47
CA LEU A 165 -5.05 -3.81 -3.57
C LEU A 165 -5.77 -4.10 -4.89
N ARG A 166 -5.15 -3.63 -5.97
CA ARG A 166 -5.24 -4.21 -7.31
C ARG A 166 -3.88 -4.78 -7.66
N ASN A 167 -3.78 -6.08 -7.88
CA ASN A 167 -2.50 -6.72 -8.15
C ASN A 167 -2.15 -6.80 -9.65
N TYR A 168 -2.62 -5.86 -10.43
CA TYR A 168 -2.30 -5.67 -11.85
C TYR A 168 -1.93 -4.22 -12.13
N GLY A 169 -1.11 -3.99 -13.17
CA GLY A 169 -0.58 -2.67 -13.51
C GLY A 169 0.25 -2.05 -12.40
N GLU A 170 0.58 -0.76 -12.53
CA GLU A 170 1.25 0.00 -11.48
C GLU A 170 0.26 0.51 -10.45
N ARG A 171 0.58 0.35 -9.17
CA ARG A 171 -0.17 0.92 -8.05
C ARG A 171 0.78 1.63 -7.10
N ILE A 172 0.42 2.85 -6.75
CA ILE A 172 1.18 3.68 -5.80
C ILE A 172 0.56 3.54 -4.42
N ALA A 173 1.40 3.50 -3.41
CA ALA A 173 0.92 3.35 -2.05
C ALA A 173 0.33 4.65 -1.49
N ALA A 174 -0.76 4.50 -0.74
CA ALA A 174 -1.26 5.53 0.14
C ALA A 174 -1.57 4.93 1.52
N ARG A 175 -1.62 5.78 2.54
CA ARG A 175 -1.78 5.37 3.93
C ARG A 175 -2.71 6.28 4.71
N GLY A 176 -3.06 5.83 5.92
CA GLY A 176 -3.75 6.61 6.92
C GLY A 176 -5.26 6.55 6.87
N GLY A 177 -5.82 6.15 5.74
CA GLY A 177 -7.25 6.16 5.54
C GLY A 177 -7.85 7.55 5.35
N SER A 178 -9.10 7.58 4.96
CA SER A 178 -9.85 8.81 4.77
C SER A 178 -10.95 8.95 5.81
N TRP A 179 -11.63 10.07 5.79
CA TRP A 179 -12.80 10.34 6.62
C TRP A 179 -13.99 9.39 6.36
N PHE A 180 -13.94 8.59 5.29
CA PHE A 180 -14.93 7.57 4.96
C PHE A 180 -14.68 6.22 5.63
N ASP A 181 -13.44 5.93 6.00
CA ASP A 181 -13.06 4.58 6.36
C ASP A 181 -13.48 4.23 7.81
N GLY A 182 -13.80 5.25 8.62
CA GLY A 182 -14.32 5.06 9.96
C GLY A 182 -13.40 4.18 10.81
N PRO A 183 -13.90 3.07 11.40
CA PRO A 183 -13.09 2.19 12.26
C PRO A 183 -12.07 1.34 11.49
N TRP A 184 -12.12 1.33 10.15
CA TRP A 184 -11.18 0.61 9.29
C TRP A 184 -9.94 1.43 8.94
N GLY A 185 -10.01 2.76 9.13
CA GLY A 185 -8.86 3.64 9.02
C GLY A 185 -7.90 3.43 10.19
N GLY A 186 -6.62 3.27 9.91
CA GLY A 186 -5.60 3.06 10.92
C GLY A 186 -4.19 3.29 10.40
N ILE A 187 -3.23 3.33 11.32
CA ILE A 187 -1.82 3.57 10.96
C ILE A 187 -1.24 2.46 10.08
N TRP A 188 -1.82 1.26 10.12
CA TRP A 188 -1.41 0.11 9.31
C TRP A 188 -2.15 0.02 7.98
N GLU A 189 -3.15 0.88 7.75
CA GLU A 189 -3.89 0.87 6.51
C GLU A 189 -2.97 1.10 5.33
N LEU A 190 -3.03 0.20 4.35
CA LEU A 190 -2.23 0.24 3.15
C LEU A 190 -3.14 0.16 1.93
N TYR A 191 -3.08 1.19 1.12
CA TYR A 191 -3.88 1.33 -0.07
C TYR A 191 -3.00 1.26 -1.31
N LEU A 192 -3.14 0.20 -2.09
CA LEU A 192 -2.42 -0.07 -3.33
C LEU A 192 -3.42 -0.32 -4.47
N ARG A 193 -4.45 0.47 -4.50
CA ARG A 193 -5.55 0.29 -5.46
C ARG A 193 -5.41 1.19 -6.69
N GLU A 194 -4.84 2.37 -6.54
CA GLU A 194 -4.90 3.39 -7.58
C GLU A 194 -3.54 3.64 -8.24
N THR A 195 -3.60 4.16 -9.47
CA THR A 195 -2.42 4.58 -10.22
C THR A 195 -1.96 5.96 -9.77
N ARG A 196 -0.75 6.35 -10.16
CA ARG A 196 -0.20 7.70 -9.89
C ARG A 196 -1.02 8.85 -10.50
N ALA A 197 -1.85 8.58 -11.49
CA ALA A 197 -2.71 9.57 -12.13
C ALA A 197 -4.06 9.76 -11.41
N PHE A 198 -4.33 8.97 -10.36
CA PHE A 198 -5.60 9.05 -9.66
C PHE A 198 -5.71 10.33 -8.83
N ILE A 199 -6.83 11.01 -8.98
CA ILE A 199 -7.15 12.24 -8.26
C ILE A 199 -8.54 12.06 -7.64
N TYR A 200 -8.63 12.19 -6.33
CA TYR A 200 -9.89 12.08 -5.61
C TYR A 200 -9.92 13.06 -4.41
N PRO A 201 -11.11 13.48 -3.98
CA PRO A 201 -11.23 14.48 -2.92
C PRO A 201 -10.69 14.08 -1.55
N ASP A 202 -10.51 12.82 -1.28
CA ASP A 202 -10.06 12.27 0.00
C ASP A 202 -8.65 11.65 -0.06
N ILE A 203 -7.90 11.99 -1.10
CA ILE A 203 -6.50 11.61 -1.22
C ILE A 203 -5.63 12.84 -1.45
N GLY A 204 -4.50 12.89 -0.81
CA GLY A 204 -3.58 14.01 -0.86
C GLY A 204 -2.14 13.55 -0.69
N PHE A 205 -1.31 14.46 -0.27
CA PHE A 205 0.07 14.19 0.13
C PHE A 205 0.43 15.05 1.32
N ARG A 206 1.40 14.58 2.04
CA ARG A 206 2.01 15.28 3.15
C ARG A 206 3.49 15.45 2.84
N SER A 207 3.99 16.69 2.87
CA SER A 207 5.42 16.91 2.74
C SER A 207 6.12 16.46 4.02
N ALA A 208 7.21 15.73 3.86
CA ALA A 208 8.14 15.44 4.94
C ALA A 208 9.48 16.08 4.62
N TRP A 209 10.21 16.44 5.67
CA TRP A 209 11.59 16.91 5.55
C TRP A 209 12.49 15.95 6.31
N ALA A 210 13.59 15.56 5.69
CA ALA A 210 14.61 14.74 6.30
C ALA A 210 15.94 15.49 6.27
N ASP A 211 16.64 15.49 7.40
CA ASP A 211 18.02 15.97 7.50
C ASP A 211 18.93 14.79 7.09
N VAL A 212 19.47 14.83 5.90
CA VAL A 212 20.30 13.77 5.28
C VAL A 212 21.71 14.25 5.06
#